data_2960a824e85194ca334ffc8253067b1b
#
_entry.id   2960a824e85194ca334ffc8253067b1b
#
_cell.length_a   1.000
_cell.length_b   1.000
_cell.length_c   1.000
_cell.angle_alpha   90.00
_cell.angle_beta   90.00
_cell.angle_gamma   90.00
#
_symmetry.space_group_name_H-M   'P 1'
#
loop_
_entity.id
_entity.type
_entity.pdbx_description
1 polymer ?
#
loop_
_entity_poly.entity_id
_entity_poly.type
_entity_poly.pdbx_seq_one_letter_code
_entity_poly.pdbx_strand_id
1 'polypeptide(L)'
;MSIWTSYPSVYDYLPKLGWRVSYQIKRANRLWQYSQAKWLRPDTVYLERGVFHDQSLWLDRWFRNVSRRFVLDVDDAMFLQFPDKTRQLIQWSDHVVVSNQPLYEYVAQYHSKITEIPTCVSLERYQARAYGTRETAKPVIGWIGTSSNLPFLTHCAAALRRLAKEIPFKLLVVSNIFEPLKAIDLQGVDLQFETWSPEVEIQWLHQMDIGLMPLPADQEWMRYKAATKLVQYMSIGIPAVASPVGVNATILQDNQVGFAASSENQWFESLRALLLDPELRQRMGRAGRKLVESRYCIEANIDKLEQVLIGD
;
A
#
# COMPACT_ATOMS: atom_id res chain seq x y z
N MET A 1 -4.50 -25.49 15.64
CA MET A 1 -4.72 -24.10 16.02
C MET A 1 -5.79 -23.50 15.13
N SER A 2 -6.77 -22.82 15.69
CA SER A 2 -7.82 -22.13 14.94
C SER A 2 -7.60 -20.63 15.03
N ILE A 3 -7.59 -19.95 13.88
CA ILE A 3 -7.37 -18.50 13.78
C ILE A 3 -8.64 -17.87 13.23
N TRP A 4 -9.09 -16.79 13.88
CA TRP A 4 -10.14 -15.95 13.37
C TRP A 4 -9.53 -14.62 12.91
N THR A 5 -9.88 -14.16 11.71
CA THR A 5 -9.44 -12.89 11.15
C THR A 5 -10.63 -12.00 10.81
N SER A 6 -10.41 -10.69 10.82
CA SER A 6 -11.42 -9.75 10.32
C SER A 6 -11.52 -9.86 8.80
N TYR A 7 -12.73 -10.14 8.31
CA TYR A 7 -12.97 -10.16 6.86
C TYR A 7 -13.06 -8.73 6.30
N PRO A 8 -12.80 -8.56 4.98
CA PRO A 8 -13.05 -7.30 4.29
C PRO A 8 -14.45 -6.78 4.58
N SER A 9 -14.61 -5.48 4.59
CA SER A 9 -15.89 -4.85 4.85
C SER A 9 -16.86 -5.11 3.70
N VAL A 10 -18.09 -5.55 3.99
CA VAL A 10 -19.19 -5.58 3.02
C VAL A 10 -19.43 -4.20 2.38
N TYR A 11 -19.04 -3.15 3.08
CA TYR A 11 -19.05 -1.77 2.58
C TYR A 11 -18.36 -1.62 1.23
N ASP A 12 -17.23 -2.31 1.02
CA ASP A 12 -16.46 -2.23 -0.23
C ASP A 12 -17.18 -2.88 -1.41
N TYR A 13 -18.15 -3.77 -1.14
CA TYR A 13 -18.90 -4.51 -2.14
C TYR A 13 -20.28 -3.91 -2.48
N LEU A 14 -20.75 -2.92 -1.70
CA LEU A 14 -22.09 -2.36 -1.83
C LEU A 14 -22.12 -0.82 -1.99
N PRO A 15 -21.32 -0.22 -2.89
CA PRO A 15 -21.19 1.22 -3.03
C PRO A 15 -22.50 1.92 -3.42
N LYS A 16 -23.46 1.22 -4.01
CA LYS A 16 -24.74 1.77 -4.46
C LYS A 16 -25.78 1.97 -3.34
N LEU A 17 -25.58 1.38 -2.17
CA LEU A 17 -26.57 1.40 -1.07
C LEU A 17 -26.49 2.64 -0.17
N GLY A 18 -25.53 3.52 -0.37
CA GLY A 18 -25.26 4.66 0.48
C GLY A 18 -24.61 4.26 1.83
N TRP A 19 -23.91 5.22 2.45
CA TRP A 19 -23.06 4.95 3.62
C TRP A 19 -23.82 4.43 4.85
N ARG A 20 -25.06 4.93 5.11
CA ARG A 20 -25.86 4.51 6.29
C ARG A 20 -26.26 3.04 6.22
N VAL A 21 -26.76 2.61 5.06
CA VAL A 21 -27.17 1.20 4.85
C VAL A 21 -25.96 0.29 4.87
N SER A 22 -24.90 0.65 4.16
CA SER A 22 -23.64 -0.09 4.15
C SER A 22 -23.03 -0.24 5.55
N TYR A 23 -23.11 0.82 6.38
CA TYR A 23 -22.65 0.76 7.77
C TYR A 23 -23.47 -0.20 8.63
N GLN A 24 -24.79 -0.22 8.48
CA GLN A 24 -25.66 -1.16 9.23
C GLN A 24 -25.39 -2.62 8.80
N ILE A 25 -25.21 -2.86 7.51
CA ILE A 25 -24.84 -4.19 7.00
C ILE A 25 -23.47 -4.62 7.57
N LYS A 26 -22.48 -3.72 7.59
CA LYS A 26 -21.20 -3.96 8.23
C LYS A 26 -21.34 -4.34 9.69
N ARG A 27 -22.14 -3.61 10.46
CA ARG A 27 -22.40 -3.91 11.88
C ARG A 27 -23.04 -5.28 12.06
N ALA A 28 -24.08 -5.59 11.28
CA ALA A 28 -24.72 -6.90 11.33
C ALA A 28 -23.76 -8.04 11.00
N ASN A 29 -22.94 -7.86 9.95
CA ASN A 29 -21.91 -8.84 9.59
C ASN A 29 -20.87 -9.02 10.71
N ARG A 30 -20.40 -7.95 11.35
CA ARG A 30 -19.47 -8.04 12.48
C ARG A 30 -20.07 -8.75 13.70
N LEU A 31 -21.34 -8.51 14.00
CA LEU A 31 -22.04 -9.22 15.06
C LEU A 31 -22.17 -10.72 14.73
N TRP A 32 -22.47 -11.05 13.48
CA TRP A 32 -22.52 -12.44 13.03
C TRP A 32 -21.13 -13.11 13.12
N GLN A 33 -20.07 -12.44 12.65
CA GLN A 33 -18.68 -12.93 12.80
C GLN A 33 -18.31 -13.12 14.28
N TYR A 34 -18.73 -12.23 15.17
CA TYR A 34 -18.53 -12.41 16.60
C TYR A 34 -19.29 -13.63 17.15
N SER A 35 -20.54 -13.86 16.75
CA SER A 35 -21.30 -15.04 17.18
C SER A 35 -20.63 -16.33 16.74
N GLN A 36 -20.07 -16.37 15.54
CA GLN A 36 -19.26 -17.49 15.06
C GLN A 36 -17.99 -17.68 15.89
N ALA A 37 -17.23 -16.62 16.14
CA ALA A 37 -16.01 -16.64 16.94
C ALA A 37 -16.32 -17.12 18.38
N LYS A 38 -17.44 -16.66 18.98
CA LYS A 38 -17.88 -17.09 20.30
C LYS A 38 -18.21 -18.58 20.35
N TRP A 39 -18.79 -19.12 19.28
CA TRP A 39 -19.12 -20.56 19.19
C TRP A 39 -17.86 -21.40 18.92
N LEU A 40 -17.00 -20.96 17.99
CA LEU A 40 -15.78 -21.67 17.58
C LEU A 40 -14.67 -21.58 18.63
N ARG A 41 -14.66 -20.53 19.45
CA ARG A 41 -13.62 -20.22 20.45
C ARG A 41 -12.21 -20.37 19.85
N PRO A 42 -11.83 -19.52 18.88
CA PRO A 42 -10.54 -19.63 18.22
C PRO A 42 -9.39 -19.49 19.23
N ASP A 43 -8.28 -20.18 18.98
CA ASP A 43 -7.08 -20.00 19.80
C ASP A 43 -6.56 -18.57 19.66
N THR A 44 -6.54 -18.03 18.44
CA THR A 44 -6.06 -16.68 18.15
C THR A 44 -7.11 -15.88 17.38
N VAL A 45 -7.33 -14.63 17.80
CA VAL A 45 -8.00 -13.59 17.01
C VAL A 45 -6.94 -12.65 16.46
N TYR A 46 -6.90 -12.49 15.15
CA TYR A 46 -6.08 -11.51 14.43
C TYR A 46 -6.98 -10.37 13.96
N LEU A 47 -6.77 -9.18 14.50
CA LEU A 47 -7.61 -8.01 14.24
C LEU A 47 -6.82 -6.92 13.52
N GLU A 48 -7.22 -6.61 12.30
CA GLU A 48 -6.69 -5.48 11.53
C GLU A 48 -7.36 -4.17 11.97
N ARG A 49 -6.59 -3.20 12.45
CA ARG A 49 -6.98 -1.80 12.78
C ARG A 49 -8.05 -1.64 13.87
N GLY A 50 -8.92 -2.59 14.07
CA GLY A 50 -10.10 -2.54 14.93
C GLY A 50 -11.39 -2.88 14.17
N VAL A 51 -12.43 -3.28 14.91
CA VAL A 51 -13.68 -3.81 14.31
C VAL A 51 -14.44 -2.74 13.55
N PHE A 52 -14.56 -1.53 14.14
CA PHE A 52 -15.23 -0.40 13.54
C PHE A 52 -14.29 0.78 13.38
N HIS A 53 -14.51 1.55 12.34
CA HIS A 53 -13.79 2.79 12.05
C HIS A 53 -14.44 3.99 12.78
N ASP A 54 -14.48 3.88 14.10
CA ASP A 54 -15.01 4.88 15.05
C ASP A 54 -14.34 4.70 16.42
N GLN A 55 -14.71 5.51 17.42
CA GLN A 55 -14.14 5.45 18.77
C GLN A 55 -14.63 4.26 19.62
N SER A 56 -15.59 3.46 19.14
CA SER A 56 -16.18 2.38 19.93
C SER A 56 -15.21 1.20 20.12
N LEU A 57 -15.21 0.65 21.34
CA LEU A 57 -14.34 -0.49 21.73
C LEU A 57 -15.13 -1.74 22.14
N TRP A 58 -16.46 -1.64 22.21
CA TRP A 58 -17.27 -2.70 22.81
C TRP A 58 -17.16 -4.04 22.08
N LEU A 59 -17.15 -4.01 20.74
CA LEU A 59 -17.04 -5.24 19.94
C LEU A 59 -15.59 -5.74 19.87
N ASP A 60 -14.60 -4.83 19.83
CA ASP A 60 -13.18 -5.18 19.93
C ASP A 60 -12.89 -5.93 21.24
N ARG A 61 -13.46 -5.45 22.36
CA ARG A 61 -13.37 -6.10 23.67
C ARG A 61 -14.02 -7.48 23.67
N TRP A 62 -15.15 -7.63 22.98
CA TRP A 62 -15.79 -8.93 22.85
C TRP A 62 -14.95 -9.93 22.06
N PHE A 63 -14.32 -9.52 20.95
CA PHE A 63 -13.38 -10.38 20.21
C PHE A 63 -12.16 -10.75 21.06
N ARG A 64 -11.62 -9.80 21.83
CA ARG A 64 -10.54 -10.07 22.78
C ARG A 64 -10.92 -11.18 23.79
N ASN A 65 -12.14 -11.19 24.26
CA ASN A 65 -12.61 -12.11 25.32
C ASN A 65 -12.96 -13.53 24.82
N VAL A 66 -13.08 -13.77 23.51
CA VAL A 66 -13.45 -15.09 22.97
C VAL A 66 -12.24 -15.92 22.54
N SER A 67 -11.03 -15.36 22.54
CA SER A 67 -9.79 -16.03 22.16
C SER A 67 -8.81 -16.12 23.33
N ARG A 68 -7.89 -17.09 23.26
CA ARG A 68 -6.76 -17.18 24.18
C ARG A 68 -5.69 -16.16 23.87
N ARG A 69 -5.51 -15.84 22.58
CA ARG A 69 -4.52 -14.88 22.07
C ARG A 69 -5.20 -13.85 21.18
N PHE A 70 -4.85 -12.60 21.39
CA PHE A 70 -5.37 -11.46 20.61
C PHE A 70 -4.21 -10.71 19.98
N VAL A 71 -4.11 -10.75 18.66
CA VAL A 71 -3.07 -10.09 17.86
C VAL A 71 -3.71 -8.90 17.15
N LEU A 72 -3.11 -7.73 17.31
CA LEU A 72 -3.52 -6.51 16.61
C LEU A 72 -2.56 -6.23 15.45
N ASP A 73 -3.11 -5.95 14.27
CA ASP A 73 -2.36 -5.46 13.13
C ASP A 73 -2.57 -3.94 12.98
N VAL A 74 -1.47 -3.19 13.07
CA VAL A 74 -1.42 -1.74 12.89
C VAL A 74 -0.66 -1.46 11.59
N ASP A 75 -1.36 -1.49 10.48
CA ASP A 75 -0.79 -1.28 9.13
C ASP A 75 -0.89 0.18 8.66
N ASP A 76 -1.62 1.04 9.39
CA ASP A 76 -1.84 2.44 9.03
C ASP A 76 -1.99 3.32 10.30
N ALA A 77 -1.88 4.63 10.16
CA ALA A 77 -1.86 5.61 11.26
C ALA A 77 -3.24 5.89 11.88
N MET A 78 -3.99 4.85 12.23
CA MET A 78 -5.34 4.99 12.81
C MET A 78 -5.37 5.81 14.11
N PHE A 79 -4.25 5.85 14.84
CA PHE A 79 -4.11 6.66 16.05
C PHE A 79 -4.20 8.17 15.80
N LEU A 80 -3.94 8.65 14.58
CA LEU A 80 -4.16 10.06 14.23
C LEU A 80 -5.65 10.42 14.21
N GLN A 81 -6.52 9.46 13.94
CA GLN A 81 -7.97 9.66 13.94
C GLN A 81 -8.63 9.19 15.25
N PHE A 82 -8.16 8.09 15.81
CA PHE A 82 -8.72 7.41 16.98
C PHE A 82 -7.63 7.09 18.01
N PRO A 83 -6.98 8.11 18.63
CA PRO A 83 -5.80 7.91 19.48
C PRO A 83 -6.09 7.02 20.69
N ASP A 84 -7.18 7.27 21.41
CA ASP A 84 -7.51 6.53 22.61
C ASP A 84 -7.89 5.08 22.32
N LYS A 85 -8.67 4.86 21.25
CA LYS A 85 -9.03 3.52 20.79
C LYS A 85 -7.80 2.73 20.39
N THR A 86 -6.94 3.30 19.56
CA THR A 86 -5.73 2.61 19.06
C THR A 86 -4.80 2.25 20.22
N ARG A 87 -4.55 3.18 21.14
CA ARG A 87 -3.76 2.92 22.34
C ARG A 87 -4.34 1.78 23.19
N GLN A 88 -5.66 1.79 23.39
CA GLN A 88 -6.32 0.75 24.18
C GLN A 88 -6.25 -0.62 23.50
N LEU A 89 -6.40 -0.69 22.17
CA LEU A 89 -6.25 -1.94 21.41
C LEU A 89 -4.82 -2.48 21.51
N ILE A 90 -3.81 -1.61 21.38
CA ILE A 90 -2.40 -1.97 21.55
C ILE A 90 -2.18 -2.58 22.94
N GLN A 91 -2.67 -1.94 24.01
CA GLN A 91 -2.51 -2.41 25.39
C GLN A 91 -3.25 -3.72 25.68
N TRP A 92 -4.37 -4.00 24.99
CA TRP A 92 -5.12 -5.25 25.15
C TRP A 92 -4.52 -6.42 24.39
N SER A 93 -3.66 -6.16 23.43
CA SER A 93 -3.08 -7.19 22.57
C SER A 93 -2.05 -8.04 23.31
N ASP A 94 -1.96 -9.31 22.95
CA ASP A 94 -0.90 -10.20 23.41
C ASP A 94 0.35 -10.04 22.52
N HIS A 95 0.15 -9.54 21.27
CA HIS A 95 1.18 -9.20 20.31
C HIS A 95 0.66 -8.16 19.32
N VAL A 96 1.54 -7.28 18.83
CA VAL A 96 1.19 -6.29 17.80
C VAL A 96 2.06 -6.50 16.57
N VAL A 97 1.42 -6.58 15.41
CA VAL A 97 2.08 -6.55 14.11
C VAL A 97 2.05 -5.12 13.59
N VAL A 98 3.13 -4.65 12.99
CA VAL A 98 3.22 -3.33 12.37
C VAL A 98 3.83 -3.43 10.98
N SER A 99 3.44 -2.55 10.06
CA SER A 99 3.90 -2.64 8.67
C SER A 99 5.22 -1.90 8.39
N ASN A 100 5.72 -1.09 9.31
CA ASN A 100 6.92 -0.28 9.09
C ASN A 100 7.49 0.29 10.40
N GLN A 101 8.73 0.79 10.31
CA GLN A 101 9.47 1.33 11.44
C GLN A 101 8.77 2.53 12.14
N PRO A 102 8.19 3.54 11.45
CA PRO A 102 7.45 4.60 12.13
C PRO A 102 6.26 4.10 12.96
N LEU A 103 5.53 3.08 12.50
CA LEU A 103 4.48 2.44 13.28
C LEU A 103 5.04 1.64 14.45
N TYR A 104 6.18 0.97 14.26
CA TYR A 104 6.90 0.28 15.35
C TYR A 104 7.25 1.26 16.48
N GLU A 105 7.84 2.41 16.15
CA GLU A 105 8.22 3.45 17.10
C GLU A 105 7.01 4.00 17.89
N TYR A 106 5.88 4.15 17.24
CA TYR A 106 4.64 4.56 17.91
C TYR A 106 4.13 3.46 18.86
N VAL A 107 4.04 2.22 18.40
CA VAL A 107 3.51 1.09 19.18
C VAL A 107 4.43 0.77 20.37
N ALA A 108 5.75 0.90 20.22
CA ALA A 108 6.73 0.63 21.25
C ALA A 108 6.58 1.51 22.53
N GLN A 109 5.87 2.63 22.41
CA GLN A 109 5.52 3.45 23.58
C GLN A 109 4.49 2.79 24.51
N TYR A 110 3.76 1.78 24.02
CA TYR A 110 2.61 1.18 24.72
C TYR A 110 2.70 -0.34 24.85
N HIS A 111 3.55 -1.00 24.05
CA HIS A 111 3.65 -2.47 24.01
C HIS A 111 5.09 -2.91 23.70
N SER A 112 5.50 -4.06 24.25
CA SER A 112 6.87 -4.59 24.06
C SER A 112 6.96 -5.75 23.07
N LYS A 113 5.87 -6.50 22.84
CA LYS A 113 5.83 -7.62 21.88
C LYS A 113 5.33 -7.12 20.54
N ILE A 114 6.27 -6.73 19.68
CA ILE A 114 5.99 -6.12 18.38
C ILE A 114 6.78 -6.86 17.30
N THR A 115 6.15 -7.17 16.20
CA THR A 115 6.82 -7.72 15.02
C THR A 115 6.54 -6.85 13.80
N GLU A 116 7.59 -6.42 13.10
CA GLU A 116 7.45 -5.74 11.81
C GLU A 116 7.26 -6.77 10.70
N ILE A 117 6.11 -6.69 10.03
CA ILE A 117 5.78 -7.43 8.80
C ILE A 117 5.35 -6.39 7.77
N PRO A 118 6.18 -6.07 6.78
CA PRO A 118 5.85 -5.05 5.78
C PRO A 118 4.68 -5.50 4.90
N THR A 119 4.09 -4.56 4.17
CA THR A 119 3.12 -4.91 3.12
C THR A 119 3.76 -5.85 2.11
N CYS A 120 3.20 -7.05 1.98
CA CYS A 120 3.74 -8.12 1.14
C CYS A 120 2.92 -8.31 -0.13
N VAL A 121 3.58 -8.80 -1.17
CA VAL A 121 2.96 -9.27 -2.42
C VAL A 121 3.17 -10.77 -2.59
N SER A 122 2.24 -11.44 -3.30
CA SER A 122 2.43 -12.81 -3.75
C SER A 122 3.34 -12.82 -4.99
N LEU A 123 4.46 -13.52 -4.95
CA LEU A 123 5.37 -13.65 -6.11
C LEU A 123 4.74 -14.44 -7.24
N GLU A 124 3.81 -15.34 -6.94
CA GLU A 124 3.02 -16.07 -7.92
C GLU A 124 2.13 -15.12 -8.74
N ARG A 125 1.47 -14.17 -8.08
CA ARG A 125 0.62 -13.17 -8.74
C ARG A 125 1.43 -12.09 -9.43
N TYR A 126 2.46 -11.56 -8.78
CA TYR A 126 3.30 -10.47 -9.28
C TYR A 126 4.58 -11.03 -9.91
N GLN A 127 4.45 -11.70 -11.05
CA GLN A 127 5.57 -12.24 -11.78
C GLN A 127 6.42 -11.11 -12.39
N ALA A 128 7.74 -11.29 -12.34
CA ALA A 128 8.66 -10.32 -12.95
C ALA A 128 8.48 -10.28 -14.47
N ARG A 129 8.61 -9.08 -15.05
CA ARG A 129 8.59 -8.92 -16.51
C ARG A 129 9.83 -9.54 -17.16
N ALA A 130 9.68 -10.05 -18.37
CA ALA A 130 10.82 -10.41 -19.21
C ALA A 130 11.48 -9.12 -19.73
N TYR A 131 12.80 -8.99 -19.53
CA TYR A 131 13.55 -7.85 -20.03
C TYR A 131 14.00 -8.09 -21.47
N GLY A 132 14.06 -7.03 -22.27
CA GLY A 132 14.52 -7.09 -23.67
C GLY A 132 13.47 -7.49 -24.70
N THR A 133 12.25 -7.82 -24.29
CA THR A 133 11.18 -8.26 -25.19
C THR A 133 10.26 -7.13 -25.66
N ARG A 134 10.37 -5.94 -25.05
CA ARG A 134 9.47 -4.81 -25.36
C ARG A 134 10.23 -3.69 -26.06
N GLU A 135 10.31 -3.78 -27.37
CA GLU A 135 10.60 -2.62 -28.23
C GLU A 135 9.35 -1.74 -28.33
N THR A 136 9.05 -1.01 -27.28
CA THR A 136 8.03 0.04 -27.39
C THR A 136 8.72 1.30 -27.90
N ALA A 137 8.25 1.80 -29.04
CA ALA A 137 8.71 3.07 -29.61
C ALA A 137 8.53 4.26 -28.64
N LYS A 138 7.78 4.08 -27.55
CA LYS A 138 7.43 5.12 -26.60
C LYS A 138 7.37 4.55 -25.18
N PRO A 139 8.26 4.95 -24.24
CA PRO A 139 8.22 4.51 -22.84
C PRO A 139 6.92 4.91 -22.14
N VAL A 140 6.49 4.10 -21.16
CA VAL A 140 5.27 4.32 -20.38
C VAL A 140 5.64 4.66 -18.93
N ILE A 141 5.32 5.88 -18.52
CA ILE A 141 5.30 6.27 -17.11
C ILE A 141 3.94 5.87 -16.55
N GLY A 142 3.90 5.13 -15.45
CA GLY A 142 2.65 4.62 -14.90
C GLY A 142 2.38 5.07 -13.46
N TRP A 143 1.10 5.30 -13.18
CA TRP A 143 0.60 5.47 -11.83
C TRP A 143 -0.61 4.54 -11.61
N ILE A 144 -0.64 3.84 -10.48
CA ILE A 144 -1.75 2.97 -10.08
C ILE A 144 -2.20 3.30 -8.67
N GLY A 145 -3.51 3.36 -8.41
CA GLY A 145 -4.03 3.57 -7.06
C GLY A 145 -5.49 3.99 -7.02
N THR A 146 -6.00 4.16 -5.80
CA THR A 146 -7.37 4.63 -5.57
C THR A 146 -7.53 6.09 -5.97
N SER A 147 -8.72 6.48 -6.41
CA SER A 147 -9.04 7.84 -6.86
C SER A 147 -8.79 8.92 -5.78
N SER A 148 -8.88 8.57 -4.50
CA SER A 148 -8.54 9.48 -3.40
C SER A 148 -7.07 9.91 -3.36
N ASN A 149 -6.18 9.15 -4.00
CA ASN A 149 -4.75 9.46 -4.11
C ASN A 149 -4.37 10.11 -5.45
N LEU A 150 -5.30 10.20 -6.43
CA LEU A 150 -5.04 10.89 -7.71
C LEU A 150 -4.55 12.32 -7.55
N PRO A 151 -5.09 13.14 -6.62
CA PRO A 151 -4.61 14.51 -6.43
C PRO A 151 -3.10 14.62 -6.14
N PHE A 152 -2.46 13.58 -5.62
CA PHE A 152 -1.03 13.60 -5.37
C PHE A 152 -0.17 13.67 -6.65
N LEU A 153 -0.72 13.33 -7.82
CA LEU A 153 -0.03 13.53 -9.10
C LEU A 153 0.29 15.01 -9.39
N THR A 154 -0.37 15.96 -8.72
CA THR A 154 -0.04 17.39 -8.81
C THR A 154 1.42 17.68 -8.45
N HIS A 155 2.02 16.88 -7.54
CA HIS A 155 3.42 17.04 -7.14
C HIS A 155 4.45 16.78 -8.25
N CYS A 156 4.08 16.03 -9.29
CA CYS A 156 4.94 15.75 -10.43
C CYS A 156 4.38 16.27 -11.77
N ALA A 157 3.18 16.86 -11.78
CA ALA A 157 2.51 17.30 -13.01
C ALA A 157 3.32 18.32 -13.83
N ALA A 158 3.94 19.31 -13.18
CA ALA A 158 4.78 20.30 -13.86
C ALA A 158 6.00 19.66 -14.54
N ALA A 159 6.67 18.72 -13.86
CA ALA A 159 7.77 17.95 -14.42
C ALA A 159 7.33 17.09 -15.61
N LEU A 160 6.18 16.44 -15.53
CA LEU A 160 5.60 15.63 -16.64
C LEU A 160 5.29 16.51 -17.86
N ARG A 161 4.72 17.71 -17.68
CA ARG A 161 4.47 18.65 -18.78
C ARG A 161 5.75 19.17 -19.43
N ARG A 162 6.79 19.42 -18.61
CA ARG A 162 8.10 19.82 -19.12
C ARG A 162 8.73 18.69 -19.93
N LEU A 163 8.72 17.47 -19.43
CA LEU A 163 9.21 16.28 -20.13
C LEU A 163 8.50 16.02 -21.45
N ALA A 164 7.19 16.20 -21.51
CA ALA A 164 6.41 15.96 -22.72
C ALA A 164 6.80 16.88 -23.88
N LYS A 165 7.47 18.02 -23.61
CA LYS A 165 8.01 18.92 -24.65
C LYS A 165 9.35 18.45 -25.19
N GLU A 166 10.07 17.60 -24.48
CA GLU A 166 11.45 17.19 -24.81
C GLU A 166 11.54 15.73 -25.26
N ILE A 167 10.75 14.85 -24.64
CA ILE A 167 10.87 13.39 -24.83
C ILE A 167 9.48 12.79 -25.00
N PRO A 168 9.23 12.00 -26.06
CA PRO A 168 7.96 11.32 -26.23
C PRO A 168 7.80 10.17 -25.22
N PHE A 169 6.78 10.24 -24.37
CA PHE A 169 6.35 9.17 -23.47
C PHE A 169 4.82 9.14 -23.35
N LYS A 170 4.28 8.05 -22.81
CA LYS A 170 2.88 7.93 -22.43
C LYS A 170 2.76 7.96 -20.91
N LEU A 171 1.78 8.69 -20.37
CA LEU A 171 1.37 8.59 -18.97
C LEU A 171 0.16 7.67 -18.86
N LEU A 172 0.34 6.49 -18.25
CA LEU A 172 -0.73 5.54 -17.96
C LEU A 172 -1.18 5.71 -16.50
N VAL A 173 -2.44 6.09 -16.33
CA VAL A 173 -3.07 6.23 -15.00
C VAL A 173 -4.12 5.15 -14.84
N VAL A 174 -3.96 4.28 -13.83
CA VAL A 174 -4.88 3.18 -13.51
C VAL A 174 -5.56 3.48 -12.18
N SER A 175 -6.88 3.70 -12.22
CA SER A 175 -7.66 4.04 -11.03
C SER A 175 -9.13 3.62 -11.15
N ASN A 176 -9.85 3.62 -10.03
CA ASN A 176 -11.27 3.26 -10.02
C ASN A 176 -12.22 4.37 -10.51
N ILE A 177 -11.80 5.64 -10.48
CA ILE A 177 -12.60 6.81 -10.89
C ILE A 177 -11.71 7.82 -11.59
N PHE A 178 -12.16 8.32 -12.75
CA PHE A 178 -11.41 9.29 -13.57
C PHE A 178 -11.53 10.74 -13.08
N GLU A 179 -12.67 11.12 -12.52
CA GLU A 179 -13.02 12.51 -12.24
C GLU A 179 -11.94 13.33 -11.53
N PRO A 180 -11.28 12.85 -10.44
CA PRO A 180 -10.24 13.63 -9.78
C PRO A 180 -9.03 13.97 -10.66
N LEU A 181 -8.77 13.18 -11.70
CA LEU A 181 -7.68 13.41 -12.64
C LEU A 181 -7.89 14.67 -13.49
N LYS A 182 -9.14 15.05 -13.76
CA LYS A 182 -9.49 16.26 -14.53
C LYS A 182 -9.01 17.56 -13.88
N ALA A 183 -8.83 17.56 -12.56
CA ALA A 183 -8.34 18.73 -11.82
C ALA A 183 -6.80 18.91 -11.90
N ILE A 184 -6.09 17.96 -12.49
CA ILE A 184 -4.63 17.98 -12.59
C ILE A 184 -4.25 18.51 -13.98
N ASP A 185 -3.43 19.57 -13.99
CA ASP A 185 -2.93 20.14 -15.25
C ASP A 185 -1.86 19.22 -15.86
N LEU A 186 -2.26 18.44 -16.85
CA LEU A 186 -1.42 17.55 -17.65
C LEU A 186 -1.42 17.97 -19.15
N GLN A 187 -1.56 19.27 -19.43
CA GLN A 187 -1.60 19.76 -20.81
C GLN A 187 -0.33 19.34 -21.59
N GLY A 188 -0.53 18.76 -22.76
CA GLY A 188 0.54 18.30 -23.64
C GLY A 188 1.12 16.93 -23.29
N VAL A 189 0.70 16.30 -22.20
CA VAL A 189 1.08 14.93 -21.85
C VAL A 189 0.16 13.94 -22.56
N ASP A 190 0.74 12.93 -23.23
CA ASP A 190 -0.02 11.82 -23.82
C ASP A 190 -0.58 10.91 -22.71
N LEU A 191 -1.80 11.23 -22.25
CA LEU A 191 -2.47 10.61 -21.12
C LEU A 191 -3.39 9.48 -21.57
N GLN A 192 -3.22 8.31 -20.97
CA GLN A 192 -4.15 7.19 -21.03
C GLN A 192 -4.69 6.90 -19.63
N PHE A 193 -6.00 6.80 -19.49
CA PHE A 193 -6.65 6.38 -18.24
C PHE A 193 -7.28 5.01 -18.43
N GLU A 194 -7.08 4.14 -17.42
CA GLU A 194 -7.68 2.81 -17.40
C GLU A 194 -8.38 2.55 -16.07
N THR A 195 -9.50 1.86 -16.14
CA THR A 195 -10.25 1.50 -14.95
C THR A 195 -9.58 0.31 -14.25
N TRP A 196 -9.27 0.48 -12.97
CA TRP A 196 -8.69 -0.56 -12.15
C TRP A 196 -9.70 -1.65 -11.79
N SER A 197 -9.29 -2.89 -11.89
CA SER A 197 -9.89 -4.04 -11.21
C SER A 197 -8.80 -5.05 -10.82
N PRO A 198 -9.06 -5.97 -9.88
CA PRO A 198 -8.07 -6.99 -9.49
C PRO A 198 -7.58 -7.87 -10.65
N GLU A 199 -8.44 -8.10 -11.65
CA GLU A 199 -8.16 -8.98 -12.79
C GLU A 199 -7.18 -8.35 -13.78
N VAL A 200 -7.26 -7.03 -13.97
CA VAL A 200 -6.44 -6.31 -14.97
C VAL A 200 -5.24 -5.57 -14.37
N GLU A 201 -5.13 -5.52 -13.04
CA GLU A 201 -4.05 -4.81 -12.33
C GLU A 201 -2.66 -5.18 -12.85
N ILE A 202 -2.38 -6.49 -12.88
CA ILE A 202 -1.08 -7.01 -13.30
C ILE A 202 -0.81 -6.71 -14.78
N GLN A 203 -1.83 -6.81 -15.63
CA GLN A 203 -1.72 -6.47 -17.06
C GLN A 203 -1.28 -5.00 -17.23
N TRP A 204 -1.88 -4.07 -16.50
CA TRP A 204 -1.52 -2.65 -16.59
C TRP A 204 -0.15 -2.36 -15.99
N LEU A 205 0.20 -2.99 -14.86
CA LEU A 205 1.54 -2.86 -14.29
C LEU A 205 2.63 -3.30 -15.28
N HIS A 206 2.42 -4.41 -15.99
CA HIS A 206 3.36 -4.88 -17.02
C HIS A 206 3.50 -3.96 -18.24
N GLN A 207 2.55 -3.04 -18.45
CA GLN A 207 2.67 -2.02 -19.50
C GLN A 207 3.51 -0.81 -19.10
N MET A 208 3.79 -0.64 -17.81
CA MET A 208 4.59 0.47 -17.30
C MET A 208 6.07 0.18 -17.44
N ASP A 209 6.87 1.21 -17.71
CA ASP A 209 8.34 1.16 -17.72
C ASP A 209 8.95 1.88 -16.51
N ILE A 210 8.21 2.85 -15.95
CA ILE A 210 8.60 3.65 -14.79
C ILE A 210 7.36 3.84 -13.92
N GLY A 211 7.43 3.55 -12.63
CA GLY A 211 6.34 3.79 -11.68
C GLY A 211 6.41 5.18 -11.04
N LEU A 212 5.26 5.77 -10.72
CA LEU A 212 5.14 7.02 -9.96
C LEU A 212 4.51 6.79 -8.59
N MET A 213 5.13 7.35 -7.54
CA MET A 213 4.52 7.40 -6.21
C MET A 213 4.73 8.77 -5.55
N PRO A 214 4.10 9.85 -6.07
CA PRO A 214 4.10 11.14 -5.41
C PRO A 214 3.26 11.07 -4.13
N LEU A 215 3.80 11.64 -3.04
CA LEU A 215 3.14 11.79 -1.75
C LEU A 215 3.37 13.20 -1.21
N PRO A 216 2.36 13.84 -0.57
CA PRO A 216 2.56 15.09 0.14
C PRO A 216 3.42 14.88 1.40
N ALA A 217 4.48 15.68 1.54
CA ALA A 217 5.39 15.59 2.69
C ALA A 217 4.86 16.29 3.95
N ASP A 218 3.90 17.20 3.79
CA ASP A 218 3.29 18.04 4.82
C ASP A 218 2.14 17.35 5.58
N GLN A 219 1.72 16.19 5.14
CA GLN A 219 0.67 15.40 5.79
C GLN A 219 1.27 14.32 6.69
N GLU A 220 1.07 14.44 7.99
CA GLU A 220 1.63 13.52 8.99
C GLU A 220 1.28 12.04 8.70
N TRP A 221 0.06 11.77 8.24
CA TRP A 221 -0.39 10.42 7.86
C TRP A 221 0.56 9.72 6.86
N MET A 222 1.15 10.49 5.93
CA MET A 222 2.01 9.94 4.89
C MET A 222 3.31 9.34 5.42
N ARG A 223 3.77 9.79 6.61
CA ARG A 223 4.95 9.25 7.29
C ARG A 223 4.77 7.75 7.64
N TYR A 224 3.55 7.35 7.93
CA TYR A 224 3.21 5.99 8.38
C TYR A 224 2.71 5.09 7.26
N LYS A 225 2.54 5.65 6.05
CA LYS A 225 1.94 4.93 4.92
C LYS A 225 2.86 3.83 4.43
N ALA A 226 2.30 2.64 4.22
CA ALA A 226 2.98 1.54 3.54
C ALA A 226 3.33 1.92 2.09
N ALA A 227 4.48 1.47 1.61
CA ALA A 227 4.98 1.77 0.25
C ALA A 227 4.37 0.84 -0.82
N THR A 228 3.09 0.53 -0.74
CA THR A 228 2.42 -0.49 -1.57
C THR A 228 2.70 -0.33 -3.06
N LYS A 229 2.61 0.89 -3.60
CA LYS A 229 2.88 1.12 -5.03
C LYS A 229 4.33 0.83 -5.40
N LEU A 230 5.31 1.25 -4.55
CA LEU A 230 6.72 0.92 -4.79
C LEU A 230 6.93 -0.59 -4.80
N VAL A 231 6.33 -1.30 -3.86
CA VAL A 231 6.40 -2.77 -3.79
C VAL A 231 5.79 -3.39 -5.04
N GLN A 232 4.64 -2.90 -5.52
CA GLN A 232 4.01 -3.36 -6.77
C GLN A 232 4.92 -3.14 -7.99
N TYR A 233 5.52 -1.95 -8.14
CA TYR A 233 6.44 -1.66 -9.25
C TYR A 233 7.69 -2.52 -9.19
N MET A 234 8.33 -2.59 -8.02
CA MET A 234 9.51 -3.42 -7.82
C MET A 234 9.21 -4.91 -8.04
N SER A 235 8.03 -5.41 -7.67
CA SER A 235 7.67 -6.82 -7.82
C SER A 235 7.62 -7.27 -9.26
N ILE A 236 7.18 -6.42 -10.18
CA ILE A 236 7.20 -6.70 -11.63
C ILE A 236 8.51 -6.29 -12.31
N GLY A 237 9.45 -5.72 -11.54
CA GLY A 237 10.80 -5.39 -12.03
C GLY A 237 10.89 -4.08 -12.79
N ILE A 238 10.15 -3.03 -12.40
CA ILE A 238 10.32 -1.67 -12.93
C ILE A 238 10.79 -0.71 -11.84
N PRO A 239 11.65 0.29 -12.20
CA PRO A 239 12.04 1.35 -11.29
C PRO A 239 10.88 2.32 -11.04
N ALA A 240 10.97 3.05 -9.94
CA ALA A 240 10.01 4.08 -9.64
C ALA A 240 10.67 5.42 -9.31
N VAL A 241 9.95 6.52 -9.52
CA VAL A 241 10.25 7.81 -8.93
C VAL A 241 9.18 8.11 -7.89
N ALA A 242 9.61 8.41 -6.66
CA ALA A 242 8.66 8.63 -5.56
C ALA A 242 9.11 9.75 -4.61
N SER A 243 8.15 10.34 -3.90
CA SER A 243 8.45 11.26 -2.80
C SER A 243 9.14 10.51 -1.66
N PRO A 244 10.26 11.04 -1.09
CA PRO A 244 10.99 10.41 0.02
C PRO A 244 10.26 10.62 1.36
N VAL A 245 9.07 10.06 1.49
CA VAL A 245 8.21 10.18 2.67
C VAL A 245 7.99 8.80 3.28
N GLY A 246 8.17 8.66 4.59
CA GLY A 246 7.98 7.39 5.30
C GLY A 246 8.83 6.26 4.72
N VAL A 247 8.22 5.12 4.48
CA VAL A 247 8.88 3.91 3.95
C VAL A 247 9.52 4.14 2.57
N ASN A 248 8.97 5.05 1.75
CA ASN A 248 9.57 5.37 0.45
C ASN A 248 11.00 5.90 0.61
N ALA A 249 11.27 6.72 1.64
CA ALA A 249 12.61 7.26 1.89
C ALA A 249 13.62 6.13 2.16
N THR A 250 13.23 5.15 2.97
CA THR A 250 14.07 3.98 3.29
C THR A 250 14.34 3.13 2.05
N ILE A 251 13.33 2.86 1.23
CA ILE A 251 13.47 2.04 0.01
C ILE A 251 14.37 2.72 -1.03
N LEU A 252 14.29 4.05 -1.14
CA LEU A 252 14.97 4.82 -2.19
C LEU A 252 16.31 5.43 -1.76
N GLN A 253 16.74 5.26 -0.51
CA GLN A 253 17.92 5.96 0.04
C GLN A 253 19.20 5.80 -0.79
N ASP A 254 19.40 4.63 -1.42
CA ASP A 254 20.62 4.29 -2.16
C ASP A 254 20.46 4.43 -3.68
N ASN A 255 19.33 4.93 -4.16
CA ASN A 255 18.99 5.04 -5.60
C ASN A 255 19.17 3.75 -6.42
N GLN A 256 19.13 2.59 -5.78
CA GLN A 256 19.35 1.31 -6.48
C GLN A 256 18.09 0.77 -7.16
N VAL A 257 16.90 1.10 -6.62
CA VAL A 257 15.62 0.57 -7.09
C VAL A 257 14.73 1.64 -7.75
N GLY A 258 15.19 2.89 -7.73
CA GLY A 258 14.46 4.06 -8.24
C GLY A 258 15.06 5.35 -7.70
N PHE A 259 14.37 6.45 -7.90
CA PHE A 259 14.82 7.78 -7.48
C PHE A 259 13.85 8.44 -6.51
N ALA A 260 14.40 9.16 -5.55
CA ALA A 260 13.65 10.06 -4.67
C ALA A 260 13.50 11.45 -5.31
N ALA A 261 12.30 12.05 -5.27
CA ALA A 261 12.04 13.37 -5.80
C ALA A 261 11.09 14.16 -4.90
N SER A 262 11.49 15.38 -4.52
CA SER A 262 10.71 16.32 -3.69
C SER A 262 10.40 17.63 -4.38
N SER A 263 11.18 18.02 -5.42
CA SER A 263 10.99 19.24 -6.19
C SER A 263 10.69 18.95 -7.66
N GLU A 264 10.10 19.90 -8.37
CA GLU A 264 9.84 19.79 -9.80
C GLU A 264 11.10 19.37 -10.57
N ASN A 265 12.25 19.97 -10.26
CA ASN A 265 13.49 19.66 -10.95
C ASN A 265 13.98 18.24 -10.66
N GLN A 266 13.84 17.75 -9.42
CA GLN A 266 14.19 16.38 -9.08
C GLN A 266 13.27 15.36 -9.80
N TRP A 267 11.96 15.62 -9.86
CA TRP A 267 11.02 14.82 -10.66
C TRP A 267 11.42 14.80 -12.14
N PHE A 268 11.72 15.98 -12.69
CA PHE A 268 12.11 16.09 -14.09
C PHE A 268 13.39 15.32 -14.39
N GLU A 269 14.49 15.55 -13.65
CA GLU A 269 15.79 14.90 -13.91
C GLU A 269 15.73 13.38 -13.68
N SER A 270 15.04 12.94 -12.62
CA SER A 270 14.88 11.51 -12.33
C SER A 270 14.11 10.78 -13.42
N LEU A 271 12.99 11.33 -13.85
CA LEU A 271 12.20 10.76 -14.94
C LEU A 271 12.92 10.83 -16.27
N ARG A 272 13.61 11.93 -16.56
CA ARG A 272 14.43 12.10 -17.76
C ARG A 272 15.52 11.05 -17.86
N ALA A 273 16.25 10.80 -16.77
CA ALA A 273 17.28 9.78 -16.72
C ALA A 273 16.71 8.38 -17.02
N LEU A 274 15.57 8.03 -16.42
CA LEU A 274 14.93 6.75 -16.66
C LEU A 274 14.31 6.65 -18.07
N LEU A 275 13.80 7.71 -18.65
CA LEU A 275 13.27 7.71 -20.02
C LEU A 275 14.36 7.47 -21.05
N LEU A 276 15.54 8.08 -20.88
CA LEU A 276 16.64 8.03 -21.83
C LEU A 276 17.53 6.79 -21.71
N ASP A 277 17.55 6.11 -20.55
CA ASP A 277 18.43 4.96 -20.29
C ASP A 277 17.62 3.69 -19.99
N PRO A 278 17.36 2.84 -21.02
CA PRO A 278 16.72 1.54 -20.84
C PRO A 278 17.51 0.56 -19.95
N GLU A 279 18.85 0.63 -20.00
CA GLU A 279 19.69 -0.24 -19.19
C GLU A 279 19.62 0.13 -17.70
N LEU A 280 19.57 1.42 -17.40
CA LEU A 280 19.31 1.91 -16.04
C LEU A 280 17.97 1.40 -15.51
N ARG A 281 16.89 1.50 -16.32
CA ARG A 281 15.60 0.93 -15.95
C ARG A 281 15.68 -0.56 -15.63
N GLN A 282 16.41 -1.32 -16.47
CA GLN A 282 16.57 -2.75 -16.25
C GLN A 282 17.39 -3.08 -15.00
N ARG A 283 18.51 -2.38 -14.76
CA ARG A 283 19.33 -2.58 -13.56
C ARG A 283 18.53 -2.29 -12.29
N MET A 284 17.87 -1.15 -12.22
CA MET A 284 17.03 -0.76 -11.07
C MET A 284 15.83 -1.70 -10.89
N GLY A 285 15.16 -2.08 -11.96
CA GLY A 285 14.05 -3.02 -11.92
C GLY A 285 14.45 -4.37 -11.35
N ARG A 286 15.61 -4.93 -11.78
CA ARG A 286 16.17 -6.19 -11.22
C ARG A 286 16.52 -6.04 -9.74
N ALA A 287 17.11 -4.92 -9.35
CA ALA A 287 17.43 -4.66 -7.95
C ALA A 287 16.16 -4.56 -7.10
N GLY A 288 15.12 -3.85 -7.60
CA GLY A 288 13.82 -3.77 -6.96
C GLY A 288 13.16 -5.15 -6.77
N ARG A 289 13.20 -6.00 -7.82
CA ARG A 289 12.66 -7.36 -7.72
C ARG A 289 13.37 -8.19 -6.65
N LYS A 290 14.69 -8.15 -6.58
CA LYS A 290 15.47 -8.84 -5.54
C LYS A 290 15.11 -8.35 -4.12
N LEU A 291 14.91 -7.04 -3.97
CA LEU A 291 14.48 -6.46 -2.69
C LEU A 291 13.09 -6.98 -2.28
N VAL A 292 12.15 -7.11 -3.23
CA VAL A 292 10.82 -7.68 -2.96
C VAL A 292 10.95 -9.14 -2.55
N GLU A 293 11.71 -9.95 -3.27
CA GLU A 293 11.92 -11.37 -2.97
C GLU A 293 12.52 -11.61 -1.58
N SER A 294 13.40 -10.70 -1.12
CA SER A 294 14.05 -10.83 0.19
C SER A 294 13.26 -10.24 1.36
N ARG A 295 12.35 -9.26 1.12
CA ARG A 295 11.73 -8.51 2.23
C ARG A 295 10.23 -8.28 2.08
N TYR A 296 9.70 -8.11 0.87
CA TYR A 296 8.34 -7.62 0.64
C TYR A 296 7.42 -8.66 -0.02
N CYS A 297 7.76 -9.93 0.05
CA CYS A 297 6.91 -11.02 -0.42
C CYS A 297 6.33 -11.83 0.76
N ILE A 298 5.27 -12.58 0.46
CA ILE A 298 4.61 -13.43 1.45
C ILE A 298 5.59 -14.48 1.96
N GLU A 299 6.36 -15.09 1.06
CA GLU A 299 7.30 -16.18 1.34
C GLU A 299 8.40 -15.77 2.34
N ALA A 300 8.84 -14.50 2.30
CA ALA A 300 9.86 -13.98 3.21
C ALA A 300 9.32 -13.62 4.61
N ASN A 301 8.00 -13.56 4.78
CA ASN A 301 7.37 -13.05 6.01
C ASN A 301 6.37 -14.02 6.65
N ILE A 302 5.99 -15.10 5.97
CA ILE A 302 4.94 -16.01 6.46
C ILE A 302 5.34 -16.68 7.79
N ASP A 303 6.59 -17.08 7.94
CA ASP A 303 7.09 -17.73 9.16
C ASP A 303 7.01 -16.77 10.36
N LYS A 304 7.30 -15.46 10.15
CA LYS A 304 7.15 -14.44 11.21
C LYS A 304 5.70 -14.30 11.63
N LEU A 305 4.78 -14.27 10.66
CA LEU A 305 3.35 -14.19 10.95
C LEU A 305 2.88 -15.45 11.69
N GLU A 306 3.32 -16.63 11.26
CA GLU A 306 3.00 -17.89 11.93
C GLU A 306 3.45 -17.88 13.39
N GLN A 307 4.70 -17.49 13.68
CA GLN A 307 5.21 -17.36 15.05
C GLN A 307 4.37 -16.39 15.88
N VAL A 308 4.00 -15.23 15.32
CA VAL A 308 3.12 -14.28 15.99
C VAL A 308 1.75 -14.87 16.32
N LEU A 309 1.18 -15.65 15.42
CA LEU A 309 -0.16 -16.23 15.58
C LEU A 309 -0.18 -17.42 16.54
N ILE A 310 0.85 -18.25 16.53
CA ILE A 310 0.98 -19.42 17.42
C ILE A 310 1.33 -18.96 18.84
N GLY A 311 2.22 -17.99 18.97
CA GLY A 311 2.80 -17.58 20.25
C GLY A 311 3.91 -18.53 20.72
N ASP A 312 4.62 -18.10 21.74
CA ASP A 312 5.63 -18.92 22.43
C ASP A 312 4.96 -19.98 23.31
#